data_26fb9b0cf56cffc323a4882fe6f7e797
#
_entry.id   26fb9b0cf56cffc323a4882fe6f7e797
#
_cell.length_a   1.000
_cell.length_b   1.000
_cell.length_c   1.000
_cell.angle_alpha   90.00
_cell.angle_beta   90.00
_cell.angle_gamma   90.00
#
_symmetry.space_group_name_H-M   'P 1'
#
loop_
_entity.id
_entity.type
_entity.pdbx_description
1 polymer ?
#
loop_
_entity_poly.entity_id
_entity_poly.type
_entity_poly.pdbx_seq_one_letter_code
_entity_poly.pdbx_strand_id
1 'polypeptide(L)'
;MERLNVAVLFGGESKEYEVSLSSAYSVLLEIDKEKYNVIKIGITKDGKWYLYEGESSRILNDTWHKSKEKKELFIDVNKGLLIAEGKPLKIDKILPVLHGEYGEDGRYASIFDTIKINYSGCGFFASAISMDKDVTKLIAKREGVPVAKWTTVYKSELENMSKIYKKIEKIGYPVFVKPSRTGSSVGVSQVNSKKELEGALLYALSLCDKVLIEEKIDGRETEIALISKDGELIGSTVGQIKYKSDFYDYDTKYNSSEVEYVIPAKLTAESERLVRKYAKKLWHALEIKDLCRMDFFVNDNGEVVFNEVNTFPGFTGISMFPKLLMYDGHSFKDIINYILNI
;
A
#
# COMPACT_ATOMS: atom_id res chain seq x y z
N MET A 1 -18.35 -13.16 26.15
CA MET A 1 -17.19 -12.26 26.22
C MET A 1 -17.64 -10.84 25.87
N GLU A 2 -17.07 -9.82 26.49
CA GLU A 2 -17.33 -8.43 26.09
C GLU A 2 -16.76 -8.20 24.70
N ARG A 3 -17.52 -7.53 23.80
CA ARG A 3 -17.05 -7.22 22.45
C ARG A 3 -15.97 -6.14 22.51
N LEU A 4 -14.94 -6.29 21.70
CA LEU A 4 -13.86 -5.30 21.59
C LEU A 4 -14.29 -4.12 20.71
N ASN A 5 -13.88 -2.92 21.09
CA ASN A 5 -14.17 -1.69 20.35
C ASN A 5 -13.11 -1.49 19.26
N VAL A 6 -13.48 -1.73 18.02
CA VAL A 6 -12.59 -1.58 16.85
C VAL A 6 -12.98 -0.33 16.07
N ALA A 7 -12.03 0.60 15.96
CA ALA A 7 -12.20 1.78 15.14
C ALA A 7 -11.74 1.49 13.71
N VAL A 8 -12.66 1.49 12.74
CA VAL A 8 -12.37 1.45 11.32
C VAL A 8 -12.13 2.89 10.85
N LEU A 9 -10.87 3.17 10.49
CA LEU A 9 -10.44 4.49 10.04
C LEU A 9 -10.41 4.52 8.52
N PHE A 10 -10.98 5.56 7.89
CA PHE A 10 -11.13 5.67 6.44
C PHE A 10 -11.02 7.11 5.93
N GLY A 11 -10.80 7.26 4.62
CA GLY A 11 -10.64 8.54 3.94
C GLY A 11 -9.18 8.98 3.86
N GLY A 12 -8.87 10.19 4.32
CA GLY A 12 -7.51 10.75 4.37
C GLY A 12 -7.20 11.75 3.25
N GLU A 13 -6.03 12.36 3.33
CA GLU A 13 -5.56 13.39 2.40
C GLU A 13 -4.93 12.82 1.11
N SER A 14 -4.90 11.50 0.98
CA SER A 14 -4.30 10.76 -0.13
C SER A 14 -5.09 10.91 -1.44
N LYS A 15 -4.39 10.75 -2.56
CA LYS A 15 -5.01 10.58 -3.88
C LYS A 15 -5.83 9.29 -3.99
N GLU A 16 -5.62 8.35 -3.08
CA GLU A 16 -6.34 7.07 -2.98
C GLU A 16 -7.53 7.15 -2.00
N TYR A 17 -8.04 8.36 -1.72
CA TYR A 17 -9.17 8.60 -0.84
C TYR A 17 -10.39 7.73 -1.18
N GLU A 18 -10.79 7.69 -2.44
CA GLU A 18 -11.95 6.91 -2.91
C GLU A 18 -11.73 5.40 -2.75
N VAL A 19 -10.49 4.95 -2.90
CA VAL A 19 -10.10 3.54 -2.67
C VAL A 19 -10.27 3.20 -1.19
N SER A 20 -9.89 4.11 -0.29
CA SER A 20 -10.09 3.95 1.15
C SER A 20 -11.58 3.85 1.50
N LEU A 21 -12.45 4.68 0.91
CA LEU A 21 -13.90 4.62 1.15
C LEU A 21 -14.48 3.26 0.73
N SER A 22 -14.09 2.77 -0.44
CA SER A 22 -14.55 1.48 -0.98
C SER A 22 -14.06 0.30 -0.14
N SER A 23 -12.79 0.34 0.29
CA SER A 23 -12.18 -0.67 1.15
C SER A 23 -12.85 -0.69 2.53
N ALA A 24 -13.06 0.48 3.13
CA ALA A 24 -13.73 0.59 4.43
C ALA A 24 -15.17 0.11 4.38
N TYR A 25 -15.90 0.42 3.31
CA TYR A 25 -17.25 -0.10 3.11
C TYR A 25 -17.25 -1.62 3.07
N SER A 26 -16.33 -2.24 2.31
CA SER A 26 -16.19 -3.69 2.24
C SER A 26 -15.87 -4.31 3.61
N VAL A 27 -14.96 -3.70 4.38
CA VAL A 27 -14.64 -4.12 5.74
C VAL A 27 -15.86 -4.02 6.66
N LEU A 28 -16.60 -2.91 6.61
CA LEU A 28 -17.78 -2.67 7.47
C LEU A 28 -18.95 -3.63 7.20
N LEU A 29 -19.03 -4.18 5.99
CA LEU A 29 -20.00 -5.23 5.65
C LEU A 29 -19.64 -6.57 6.28
N GLU A 30 -18.36 -6.95 6.26
CA GLU A 30 -17.85 -8.30 6.56
C GLU A 30 -17.26 -8.45 7.97
N ILE A 31 -16.94 -7.34 8.66
CA ILE A 31 -16.37 -7.38 10.02
C ILE A 31 -17.32 -8.08 11.00
N ASP A 32 -16.77 -8.93 11.86
CA ASP A 32 -17.51 -9.76 12.80
C ASP A 32 -18.17 -8.94 13.92
N LYS A 33 -19.43 -8.54 13.73
CA LYS A 33 -20.19 -7.75 14.70
C LYS A 33 -20.58 -8.51 15.97
N GLU A 34 -20.38 -9.83 16.01
CA GLU A 34 -20.54 -10.60 17.24
C GLU A 34 -19.31 -10.46 18.15
N LYS A 35 -18.14 -10.28 17.56
CA LYS A 35 -16.86 -10.09 18.28
C LYS A 35 -16.55 -8.61 18.55
N TYR A 36 -16.93 -7.71 17.63
CA TYR A 36 -16.49 -6.33 17.64
C TYR A 36 -17.63 -5.32 17.70
N ASN A 37 -17.46 -4.30 18.54
CA ASN A 37 -18.20 -3.06 18.46
C ASN A 37 -17.46 -2.15 17.48
N VAL A 38 -18.09 -1.83 16.35
CA VAL A 38 -17.44 -1.08 15.27
C VAL A 38 -17.67 0.41 15.45
N ILE A 39 -16.59 1.16 15.54
CA ILE A 39 -16.55 2.61 15.59
C ILE A 39 -16.04 3.09 14.21
N LYS A 40 -16.80 3.97 13.55
CA LYS A 40 -16.39 4.51 12.25
C LYS A 40 -15.73 5.86 12.44
N ILE A 41 -14.46 6.00 11.99
CA ILE A 41 -13.73 7.26 12.06
C ILE A 41 -13.36 7.66 10.63
N GLY A 42 -13.87 8.79 10.17
CA GLY A 42 -13.60 9.32 8.84
C GLY A 42 -12.63 10.50 8.89
N ILE A 43 -11.69 10.51 7.94
CA ILE A 43 -10.79 11.64 7.70
C ILE A 43 -11.16 12.24 6.34
N THR A 44 -11.45 13.54 6.31
CA THR A 44 -11.76 14.24 5.06
C THR A 44 -10.52 14.50 4.22
N LYS A 45 -10.71 14.91 2.95
CA LYS A 45 -9.61 15.29 2.04
C LYS A 45 -8.79 16.50 2.51
N ASP A 46 -9.33 17.30 3.44
CA ASP A 46 -8.63 18.41 4.09
C ASP A 46 -8.09 18.05 5.50
N GLY A 47 -7.98 16.76 5.82
CA GLY A 47 -7.33 16.24 7.01
C GLY A 47 -8.13 16.35 8.31
N LYS A 48 -9.42 16.65 8.27
CA LYS A 48 -10.28 16.73 9.46
C LYS A 48 -10.81 15.38 9.86
N TRP A 49 -10.77 15.09 11.14
CA TRP A 49 -11.20 13.81 11.72
C TRP A 49 -12.60 13.90 12.30
N TYR A 50 -13.40 12.88 12.06
CA TYR A 50 -14.76 12.80 12.56
C TYR A 50 -15.09 11.37 13.05
N LEU A 51 -15.76 11.27 14.20
CA LEU A 51 -16.55 10.11 14.55
C LEU A 51 -17.82 10.14 13.67
N TYR A 52 -18.07 9.05 12.94
CA TYR A 52 -19.21 8.94 12.05
C TYR A 52 -20.18 7.84 12.51
N GLU A 53 -21.41 8.20 12.84
CA GLU A 53 -22.44 7.28 13.38
C GLU A 53 -23.50 6.88 12.35
N GLY A 54 -23.48 7.46 11.14
CA GLY A 54 -24.46 7.20 10.09
C GLY A 54 -24.24 5.91 9.30
N GLU A 55 -25.04 5.75 8.24
CA GLU A 55 -25.06 4.58 7.37
C GLU A 55 -23.72 4.37 6.61
N SER A 56 -23.24 3.11 6.56
CA SER A 56 -21.98 2.77 5.86
C SER A 56 -22.06 3.01 4.35
N SER A 57 -23.23 2.90 3.73
CA SER A 57 -23.46 3.21 2.31
C SER A 57 -23.07 4.65 1.94
N ARG A 58 -23.20 5.59 2.89
CA ARG A 58 -22.80 6.99 2.68
C ARG A 58 -21.28 7.16 2.63
N ILE A 59 -20.51 6.22 3.22
CA ILE A 59 -19.07 6.18 3.09
C ILE A 59 -18.72 5.87 1.63
N LEU A 60 -19.27 4.78 1.09
CA LEU A 60 -19.04 4.38 -0.31
C LEU A 60 -19.37 5.50 -1.31
N ASN A 61 -20.44 6.22 -1.08
CA ASN A 61 -20.92 7.29 -1.96
C ASN A 61 -20.32 8.67 -1.67
N ASP A 62 -19.31 8.75 -0.83
CA ASP A 62 -18.63 9.99 -0.40
C ASP A 62 -19.60 11.10 0.06
N THR A 63 -20.69 10.71 0.77
CA THR A 63 -21.68 11.64 1.33
C THR A 63 -21.65 11.69 2.86
N TRP A 64 -20.81 10.85 3.49
CA TRP A 64 -20.68 10.75 4.95
C TRP A 64 -20.25 12.08 5.60
N HIS A 65 -19.32 12.80 4.96
CA HIS A 65 -18.79 14.07 5.45
C HIS A 65 -19.81 15.22 5.42
N LYS A 66 -20.93 15.07 4.70
CA LYS A 66 -22.06 16.00 4.64
C LYS A 66 -23.15 15.67 5.66
N SER A 67 -23.03 14.53 6.34
CA SER A 67 -24.05 14.07 7.30
C SER A 67 -24.03 14.88 8.59
N LYS A 68 -25.21 15.04 9.21
CA LYS A 68 -25.35 15.54 10.58
C LYS A 68 -24.94 14.52 11.64
N GLU A 69 -24.75 13.26 11.26
CA GLU A 69 -24.37 12.14 12.12
C GLU A 69 -22.83 12.02 12.28
N LYS A 70 -22.09 13.07 11.91
CA LYS A 70 -20.66 13.18 12.18
C LYS A 70 -20.40 14.14 13.33
N LYS A 71 -19.43 13.81 14.17
CA LYS A 71 -18.98 14.59 15.31
C LYS A 71 -17.49 14.84 15.17
N GLU A 72 -17.06 16.08 15.35
CA GLU A 72 -15.63 16.42 15.25
C GLU A 72 -14.83 15.64 16.27
N LEU A 73 -13.67 15.10 15.85
CA LEU A 73 -12.82 14.25 16.65
C LEU A 73 -11.46 14.92 16.84
N PHE A 74 -11.01 14.97 18.08
CA PHE A 74 -9.75 15.55 18.48
C PHE A 74 -8.83 14.48 19.05
N ILE A 75 -7.52 14.66 18.88
CA ILE A 75 -6.49 13.81 19.46
C ILE A 75 -5.90 14.55 20.67
N ASP A 76 -6.14 14.05 21.87
CA ASP A 76 -5.48 14.53 23.09
C ASP A 76 -4.20 13.73 23.30
N VAL A 77 -3.09 14.24 22.82
CA VAL A 77 -1.78 13.60 22.91
C VAL A 77 -1.32 13.43 24.39
N ASN A 78 -1.68 14.39 25.25
CA ASN A 78 -1.28 14.35 26.66
C ASN A 78 -1.94 13.20 27.42
N LYS A 79 -3.18 12.87 27.06
CA LYS A 79 -3.94 11.78 27.69
C LYS A 79 -3.91 10.48 26.92
N GLY A 80 -3.41 10.50 25.66
CA GLY A 80 -3.45 9.35 24.77
C GLY A 80 -4.87 8.96 24.34
N LEU A 81 -5.73 9.93 24.06
CA LEU A 81 -7.15 9.69 23.81
C LEU A 81 -7.63 10.33 22.52
N LEU A 82 -8.59 9.66 21.88
CA LEU A 82 -9.45 10.26 20.86
C LEU A 82 -10.73 10.76 21.52
N ILE A 83 -11.06 12.02 21.28
CA ILE A 83 -12.16 12.72 21.97
C ILE A 83 -13.19 13.22 20.94
N ALA A 84 -14.44 12.84 21.10
CA ALA A 84 -15.56 13.37 20.32
C ALA A 84 -16.58 14.03 21.27
N GLU A 85 -17.03 15.25 20.95
CA GLU A 85 -17.97 16.03 21.78
C GLU A 85 -17.53 16.13 23.26
N GLY A 86 -16.21 16.29 23.50
CA GLY A 86 -15.64 16.38 24.84
C GLY A 86 -15.59 15.06 25.62
N LYS A 87 -15.97 13.94 25.01
CA LYS A 87 -15.95 12.61 25.63
C LYS A 87 -14.88 11.72 25.00
N PRO A 88 -14.07 11.01 25.81
CA PRO A 88 -13.10 10.05 25.30
C PRO A 88 -13.82 8.85 24.64
N LEU A 89 -13.30 8.40 23.51
CA LEU A 89 -13.71 7.16 22.89
C LEU A 89 -12.93 5.98 23.51
N LYS A 90 -13.64 4.94 23.92
CA LYS A 90 -13.02 3.67 24.30
C LYS A 90 -12.73 2.89 23.03
N ILE A 91 -11.46 2.80 22.65
CA ILE A 91 -11.00 2.06 21.47
C ILE A 91 -9.97 1.04 21.94
N ASP A 92 -10.19 -0.23 21.61
CA ASP A 92 -9.25 -1.32 21.94
C ASP A 92 -8.24 -1.52 20.80
N LYS A 93 -8.68 -1.31 19.52
CA LYS A 93 -7.80 -1.37 18.35
C LYS A 93 -8.30 -0.47 17.20
N ILE A 94 -7.38 0.11 16.45
CA ILE A 94 -7.68 0.83 15.19
C ILE A 94 -7.35 -0.09 14.01
N LEU A 95 -8.27 -0.18 13.05
CA LEU A 95 -8.04 -0.75 11.72
C LEU A 95 -7.94 0.39 10.71
N PRO A 96 -6.72 0.81 10.33
CA PRO A 96 -6.52 1.94 9.43
C PRO A 96 -6.69 1.48 7.97
N VAL A 97 -7.90 1.56 7.45
CA VAL A 97 -8.20 1.24 6.04
C VAL A 97 -7.89 2.45 5.16
N LEU A 98 -6.62 2.81 5.12
CA LEU A 98 -6.09 3.99 4.45
C LEU A 98 -5.05 3.57 3.42
N HIS A 99 -5.05 4.21 2.26
CA HIS A 99 -4.15 3.86 1.17
C HIS A 99 -3.30 5.06 0.74
N GLY A 100 -2.08 4.76 0.25
CA GLY A 100 -1.14 5.76 -0.24
C GLY A 100 -0.57 6.67 0.86
N GLU A 101 -0.40 7.94 0.52
CA GLU A 101 0.16 8.94 1.45
C GLU A 101 -0.64 9.01 2.76
N TYR A 102 0.05 9.28 3.86
CA TYR A 102 -0.44 9.28 5.24
C TYR A 102 -0.87 7.89 5.76
N GLY A 103 -1.48 7.04 4.94
CA GLY A 103 -1.92 5.71 5.34
C GLY A 103 -0.78 4.69 5.38
N GLU A 104 0.03 4.65 4.31
CA GLU A 104 1.08 3.65 4.11
C GLU A 104 2.50 4.17 4.36
N ASP A 105 2.69 5.46 4.65
CA ASP A 105 3.99 6.08 4.86
C ASP A 105 4.41 6.21 6.34
N GLY A 106 3.59 5.69 7.25
CA GLY A 106 3.85 5.65 8.69
C GLY A 106 3.39 6.89 9.48
N ARG A 107 2.88 7.95 8.85
CA ARG A 107 2.46 9.17 9.54
C ARG A 107 1.34 8.89 10.55
N TYR A 108 0.27 8.23 10.16
CA TYR A 108 -0.81 7.88 11.11
C TYR A 108 -0.37 6.82 12.11
N ALA A 109 0.44 5.83 11.70
CA ALA A 109 1.02 4.87 12.62
C ALA A 109 1.81 5.55 13.75
N SER A 110 2.61 6.58 13.44
CA SER A 110 3.36 7.35 14.44
C SER A 110 2.45 8.10 15.43
N ILE A 111 1.28 8.56 14.98
CA ILE A 111 0.27 9.16 15.87
C ILE A 111 -0.26 8.10 16.84
N PHE A 112 -0.63 6.91 16.35
CA PHE A 112 -1.16 5.83 17.18
C PHE A 112 -0.14 5.34 18.19
N ASP A 113 1.14 5.21 17.80
CA ASP A 113 2.23 4.89 18.70
C ASP A 113 2.40 5.97 19.79
N THR A 114 2.31 7.26 19.43
CA THR A 114 2.44 8.39 20.36
C THR A 114 1.34 8.38 21.41
N ILE A 115 0.10 8.11 21.01
CA ILE A 115 -1.06 8.06 21.92
C ILE A 115 -1.27 6.66 22.52
N LYS A 116 -0.40 5.69 22.22
CA LYS A 116 -0.41 4.32 22.74
C LYS A 116 -1.73 3.56 22.50
N ILE A 117 -2.37 3.80 21.37
CA ILE A 117 -3.53 3.01 20.93
C ILE A 117 -3.05 1.89 20.01
N ASN A 118 -3.49 0.66 20.27
CA ASN A 118 -3.19 -0.47 19.41
C ASN A 118 -3.83 -0.28 18.03
N TYR A 119 -3.12 -0.67 16.99
CA TYR A 119 -3.61 -0.62 15.61
C TYR A 119 -3.14 -1.83 14.80
N SER A 120 -3.82 -2.11 13.71
CA SER A 120 -3.46 -3.15 12.75
C SER A 120 -2.60 -2.59 11.65
N GLY A 121 -1.75 -3.45 11.08
CA GLY A 121 -0.86 -3.10 9.97
C GLY A 121 0.55 -2.74 10.41
N CYS A 122 1.36 -2.30 9.47
CA CYS A 122 2.77 -1.99 9.68
C CYS A 122 2.97 -0.78 10.61
N GLY A 123 3.95 -0.86 11.49
CA GLY A 123 4.38 0.27 12.32
C GLY A 123 4.99 1.40 11.48
N PHE A 124 5.21 2.57 12.10
CA PHE A 124 5.70 3.77 11.40
C PHE A 124 7.01 3.51 10.65
N PHE A 125 7.95 2.79 11.25
CA PHE A 125 9.26 2.52 10.64
C PHE A 125 9.14 1.64 9.39
N ALA A 126 8.48 0.50 9.52
CA ALA A 126 8.25 -0.42 8.39
C ALA A 126 7.50 0.28 7.25
N SER A 127 6.47 1.06 7.55
CA SER A 127 5.70 1.84 6.57
C SER A 127 6.58 2.89 5.87
N ALA A 128 7.33 3.67 6.62
CA ALA A 128 8.17 4.74 6.07
C ALA A 128 9.28 4.22 5.13
N ILE A 129 9.99 3.13 5.52
CA ILE A 129 11.03 2.54 4.68
C ILE A 129 10.44 1.80 3.47
N SER A 130 9.25 1.23 3.60
CA SER A 130 8.55 0.51 2.53
C SER A 130 7.99 1.47 1.48
N MET A 131 7.54 2.66 1.88
CA MET A 131 7.08 3.69 0.96
C MET A 131 8.22 4.24 0.10
N ASP A 132 9.44 4.35 0.62
CA ASP A 132 10.61 4.86 -0.13
C ASP A 132 11.24 3.73 -0.98
N LYS A 133 10.93 3.73 -2.29
CA LYS A 133 11.37 2.71 -3.24
C LYS A 133 12.89 2.52 -3.29
N ASP A 134 13.66 3.59 -3.09
CA ASP A 134 15.13 3.52 -3.06
C ASP A 134 15.62 2.75 -1.81
N VAL A 135 15.09 3.11 -0.64
CA VAL A 135 15.44 2.46 0.63
C VAL A 135 15.04 0.98 0.59
N THR A 136 13.83 0.68 0.12
CA THR A 136 13.33 -0.69 -0.01
C THR A 136 14.24 -1.53 -0.92
N LYS A 137 14.66 -0.99 -2.08
CA LYS A 137 15.59 -1.67 -3.00
C LYS A 137 16.97 -1.88 -2.38
N LEU A 138 17.48 -0.93 -1.60
CA LEU A 138 18.75 -1.09 -0.88
C LEU A 138 18.67 -2.24 0.13
N ILE A 139 17.58 -2.34 0.88
CA ILE A 139 17.34 -3.43 1.82
C ILE A 139 17.20 -4.76 1.08
N ALA A 140 16.40 -4.80 0.01
CA ALA A 140 16.23 -6.01 -0.80
C ALA A 140 17.57 -6.52 -1.37
N LYS A 141 18.38 -5.62 -1.90
CA LYS A 141 19.72 -5.94 -2.41
C LYS A 141 20.64 -6.48 -1.32
N ARG A 142 20.63 -5.90 -0.13
CA ARG A 142 21.39 -6.38 1.03
C ARG A 142 20.99 -7.81 1.40
N GLU A 143 19.71 -8.12 1.33
CA GLU A 143 19.16 -9.46 1.63
C GLU A 143 19.39 -10.47 0.48
N GLY A 144 20.06 -10.06 -0.62
CA GLY A 144 20.29 -10.91 -1.78
C GLY A 144 19.01 -11.19 -2.57
N VAL A 145 18.02 -10.27 -2.51
CA VAL A 145 16.84 -10.29 -3.35
C VAL A 145 17.13 -9.48 -4.61
N PRO A 146 16.95 -10.04 -5.81
CA PRO A 146 17.20 -9.31 -7.05
C PRO A 146 16.24 -8.11 -7.19
N VAL A 147 16.80 -6.98 -7.63
CA VAL A 147 16.07 -5.73 -7.92
C VAL A 147 16.54 -5.18 -9.27
N ALA A 148 15.69 -4.43 -9.95
CA ALA A 148 16.06 -3.69 -11.16
C ALA A 148 17.28 -2.80 -10.89
N LYS A 149 18.17 -2.62 -11.88
CA LYS A 149 19.24 -1.61 -11.77
C LYS A 149 18.62 -0.23 -11.69
N TRP A 150 19.09 0.57 -10.74
CA TRP A 150 18.55 1.92 -10.57
C TRP A 150 19.62 2.93 -10.20
N THR A 151 19.27 4.19 -10.35
CA THR A 151 19.97 5.33 -9.77
C THR A 151 18.97 6.32 -9.21
N THR A 152 19.41 7.07 -8.21
CA THR A 152 18.59 8.08 -7.55
C THR A 152 19.03 9.48 -8.00
N VAL A 153 18.04 10.35 -8.19
CA VAL A 153 18.21 11.76 -8.52
C VAL A 153 17.42 12.59 -7.52
N TYR A 154 18.09 13.58 -6.93
CA TYR A 154 17.46 14.58 -6.07
C TYR A 154 17.18 15.87 -6.83
N LYS A 155 16.19 16.63 -6.39
CA LYS A 155 15.81 17.90 -7.02
C LYS A 155 16.99 18.86 -7.19
N SER A 156 17.90 18.89 -6.23
CA SER A 156 19.15 19.71 -6.28
C SER A 156 20.15 19.27 -7.37
N GLU A 157 20.02 18.04 -7.90
CA GLU A 157 20.93 17.56 -8.94
C GLU A 157 20.52 17.99 -10.36
N LEU A 158 19.32 18.56 -10.55
CA LEU A 158 18.83 19.02 -11.87
C LEU A 158 19.73 20.09 -12.49
N GLU A 159 20.46 20.86 -11.70
CA GLU A 159 21.43 21.84 -12.19
C GLU A 159 22.58 21.23 -12.99
N ASN A 160 22.79 19.91 -12.88
CA ASN A 160 23.84 19.18 -13.57
C ASN A 160 23.32 17.95 -14.31
N MET A 161 22.55 18.17 -15.38
CA MET A 161 22.00 17.10 -16.23
C MET A 161 23.09 16.19 -16.82
N SER A 162 24.30 16.71 -17.08
CA SER A 162 25.40 15.89 -17.59
C SER A 162 25.80 14.76 -16.64
N LYS A 163 25.72 15.00 -15.33
CA LYS A 163 25.99 13.97 -14.31
C LYS A 163 24.86 12.93 -14.29
N ILE A 164 23.62 13.35 -14.46
CA ILE A 164 22.46 12.46 -14.51
C ILE A 164 22.55 11.55 -15.75
N TYR A 165 22.85 12.11 -16.91
CA TYR A 165 23.04 11.30 -18.14
C TYR A 165 24.10 10.21 -17.97
N LYS A 166 25.24 10.53 -17.36
CA LYS A 166 26.29 9.53 -17.07
C LYS A 166 25.85 8.41 -16.12
N LYS A 167 24.94 8.71 -15.19
CA LYS A 167 24.35 7.68 -14.32
C LYS A 167 23.49 6.70 -15.15
N ILE A 168 22.70 7.24 -16.09
CA ILE A 168 21.75 6.47 -16.91
C ILE A 168 22.45 5.67 -18.01
N GLU A 169 23.56 6.15 -18.56
CA GLU A 169 24.37 5.38 -19.52
C GLU A 169 24.77 4.00 -19.00
N LYS A 170 24.88 3.83 -17.67
CA LYS A 170 25.19 2.55 -17.04
C LYS A 170 23.96 1.62 -16.91
N ILE A 171 22.76 2.17 -17.02
CA ILE A 171 21.51 1.43 -16.96
C ILE A 171 21.04 1.06 -18.37
N GLY A 172 21.07 2.01 -19.30
CA GLY A 172 20.56 1.89 -20.67
C GLY A 172 19.08 2.23 -20.76
N TYR A 173 18.63 2.66 -21.95
CA TYR A 173 17.20 2.88 -22.25
C TYR A 173 16.56 1.58 -22.77
N PRO A 174 15.24 1.35 -22.57
CA PRO A 174 14.29 2.21 -21.88
C PRO A 174 14.45 2.15 -20.36
N VAL A 175 14.10 3.27 -19.68
CA VAL A 175 14.06 3.36 -18.21
C VAL A 175 12.69 3.84 -17.73
N PHE A 176 12.38 3.55 -16.47
CA PHE A 176 11.27 4.16 -15.76
C PHE A 176 11.77 5.25 -14.81
N VAL A 177 11.15 6.43 -14.87
CA VAL A 177 11.34 7.53 -13.92
C VAL A 177 10.19 7.50 -12.95
N LYS A 178 10.48 7.34 -11.65
CA LYS A 178 9.46 7.13 -10.60
C LYS A 178 9.74 8.03 -9.41
N PRO A 179 8.77 8.79 -8.88
CA PRO A 179 8.90 9.41 -7.56
C PRO A 179 9.18 8.34 -6.51
N SER A 180 10.08 8.61 -5.56
CA SER A 180 10.51 7.61 -4.58
C SER A 180 9.40 7.22 -3.60
N ARG A 181 8.52 8.18 -3.24
CA ARG A 181 7.56 8.07 -2.13
C ARG A 181 6.12 8.38 -2.56
N THR A 182 5.74 7.94 -3.76
CA THR A 182 4.35 8.00 -4.22
C THR A 182 3.84 6.59 -4.52
N GLY A 183 2.53 6.38 -4.33
CA GLY A 183 1.82 5.16 -4.70
C GLY A 183 1.12 5.25 -6.05
N SER A 184 0.36 4.22 -6.41
CA SER A 184 -0.61 4.19 -7.51
C SER A 184 -0.08 4.68 -8.86
N SER A 185 1.18 4.41 -9.17
CA SER A 185 1.85 4.83 -10.42
C SER A 185 1.83 6.34 -10.69
N VAL A 186 1.49 7.17 -9.70
CA VAL A 186 1.46 8.62 -9.85
C VAL A 186 2.88 9.16 -10.08
N GLY A 187 3.07 9.87 -11.20
CA GLY A 187 4.36 10.44 -11.57
C GLY A 187 5.34 9.45 -12.21
N VAL A 188 4.93 8.23 -12.49
CA VAL A 188 5.73 7.23 -13.20
C VAL A 188 5.70 7.51 -14.69
N SER A 189 6.88 7.52 -15.33
CA SER A 189 7.03 7.72 -16.77
C SER A 189 8.01 6.71 -17.35
N GLN A 190 7.64 6.03 -18.44
CA GLN A 190 8.58 5.30 -19.27
C GLN A 190 9.32 6.29 -20.17
N VAL A 191 10.64 6.17 -20.22
CA VAL A 191 11.54 7.04 -20.99
C VAL A 191 12.34 6.17 -21.93
N ASN A 192 12.15 6.35 -23.24
CA ASN A 192 12.77 5.53 -24.25
C ASN A 192 14.06 6.16 -24.81
N SER A 193 14.25 7.45 -24.57
CA SER A 193 15.40 8.19 -25.08
C SER A 193 15.83 9.34 -24.18
N LYS A 194 17.07 9.80 -24.37
CA LYS A 194 17.63 10.96 -23.67
C LYS A 194 16.75 12.23 -23.78
N LYS A 195 16.03 12.39 -24.89
CA LYS A 195 15.21 13.58 -25.16
C LYS A 195 13.99 13.69 -24.25
N GLU A 196 13.46 12.54 -23.79
CA GLU A 196 12.26 12.47 -22.95
C GLU A 196 12.59 12.62 -21.46
N LEU A 197 13.87 12.38 -21.09
CA LEU A 197 14.28 12.24 -19.70
C LEU A 197 14.05 13.47 -18.85
N GLU A 198 14.42 14.65 -19.36
CA GLU A 198 14.31 15.90 -18.60
C GLU A 198 12.87 16.22 -18.24
N GLY A 199 11.94 16.06 -19.18
CA GLY A 199 10.50 16.26 -18.94
C GLY A 199 9.96 15.30 -17.87
N ALA A 200 10.34 14.01 -17.98
CA ALA A 200 9.94 12.98 -17.00
C ALA A 200 10.50 13.28 -15.59
N LEU A 201 11.75 13.73 -15.49
CA LEU A 201 12.37 14.12 -14.23
C LEU A 201 11.67 15.32 -13.60
N LEU A 202 11.42 16.38 -14.39
CA LEU A 202 10.72 17.58 -13.91
C LEU A 202 9.34 17.23 -13.38
N TYR A 203 8.61 16.39 -14.08
CA TYR A 203 7.29 15.93 -13.64
C TYR A 203 7.38 15.12 -12.34
N ALA A 204 8.25 14.11 -12.28
CA ALA A 204 8.39 13.29 -11.07
C ALA A 204 8.90 14.10 -9.86
N LEU A 205 9.85 15.04 -10.09
CA LEU A 205 10.40 15.93 -9.05
C LEU A 205 9.45 17.07 -8.63
N SER A 206 8.36 17.30 -9.36
CA SER A 206 7.27 18.16 -8.90
C SER A 206 6.42 17.51 -7.79
N LEU A 207 6.45 16.17 -7.72
CA LEU A 207 5.67 15.35 -6.78
C LEU A 207 6.48 14.88 -5.58
N CYS A 208 7.80 14.68 -5.75
CA CYS A 208 8.69 14.18 -4.72
C CYS A 208 10.10 14.74 -4.96
N ASP A 209 10.80 15.15 -3.92
CA ASP A 209 12.17 15.70 -4.01
C ASP A 209 13.25 14.65 -4.34
N LYS A 210 12.88 13.38 -4.36
CA LYS A 210 13.71 12.20 -4.64
C LYS A 210 13.04 11.32 -5.68
N VAL A 211 13.76 10.98 -6.75
CA VAL A 211 13.24 10.20 -7.88
C VAL A 211 14.19 9.04 -8.17
N LEU A 212 13.63 7.87 -8.48
CA LEU A 212 14.37 6.74 -9.03
C LEU A 212 14.30 6.76 -10.55
N ILE A 213 15.41 6.38 -11.17
CA ILE A 213 15.49 6.01 -12.58
C ILE A 213 15.95 4.55 -12.60
N GLU A 214 15.10 3.66 -13.10
CA GLU A 214 15.37 2.22 -13.09
C GLU A 214 15.22 1.59 -14.48
N GLU A 215 15.96 0.51 -14.73
CA GLU A 215 15.83 -0.26 -15.97
C GLU A 215 14.40 -0.81 -16.10
N LYS A 216 13.92 -0.91 -17.32
CA LYS A 216 12.70 -1.65 -17.62
C LYS A 216 12.97 -3.14 -17.47
N ILE A 217 12.16 -3.81 -16.65
CA ILE A 217 12.16 -5.27 -16.54
C ILE A 217 11.06 -5.83 -17.43
N ASP A 218 11.46 -6.62 -18.41
CA ASP A 218 10.50 -7.37 -19.23
C ASP A 218 10.12 -8.66 -18.46
N GLY A 219 8.84 -8.80 -18.13
CA GLY A 219 8.37 -9.93 -17.34
C GLY A 219 6.90 -9.79 -16.95
N ARG A 220 6.36 -10.85 -16.37
CA ARG A 220 5.01 -10.87 -15.81
C ARG A 220 5.02 -10.14 -14.48
N GLU A 221 4.11 -9.20 -14.30
CA GLU A 221 3.87 -8.59 -13.00
C GLU A 221 3.10 -9.58 -12.12
N THR A 222 3.70 -9.96 -11.00
CA THR A 222 3.17 -10.96 -10.08
C THR A 222 3.08 -10.40 -8.67
N GLU A 223 2.06 -10.82 -7.95
CA GLU A 223 1.79 -10.36 -6.59
C GLU A 223 1.63 -11.54 -5.65
N ILE A 224 2.09 -11.37 -4.42
CA ILE A 224 1.88 -12.29 -3.31
C ILE A 224 1.33 -11.52 -2.10
N ALA A 225 0.23 -12.02 -1.53
CA ALA A 225 -0.29 -11.54 -0.25
C ALA A 225 0.44 -12.25 0.89
N LEU A 226 0.81 -11.49 1.90
CA LEU A 226 1.42 -11.98 3.13
C LEU A 226 0.60 -11.49 4.30
N ILE A 227 0.25 -12.38 5.22
CA ILE A 227 -0.54 -12.07 6.40
C ILE A 227 -0.03 -12.85 7.62
N SER A 228 -0.04 -12.20 8.79
CA SER A 228 0.22 -12.88 10.06
C SER A 228 -1.08 -13.47 10.61
N LYS A 229 -1.05 -14.74 10.97
CA LYS A 229 -2.14 -15.43 11.66
C LYS A 229 -1.57 -16.13 12.88
N ASP A 230 -2.04 -15.78 14.06
CA ASP A 230 -1.59 -16.37 15.33
C ASP A 230 -0.06 -16.36 15.51
N GLY A 231 0.61 -15.31 14.98
CA GLY A 231 2.07 -15.17 15.00
C GLY A 231 2.80 -15.92 13.88
N GLU A 232 2.11 -16.69 13.06
CA GLU A 232 2.67 -17.38 11.90
C GLU A 232 2.49 -16.56 10.62
N LEU A 233 3.52 -16.53 9.78
CA LEU A 233 3.48 -15.88 8.47
C LEU A 233 2.87 -16.81 7.43
N ILE A 234 1.74 -16.40 6.88
CA ILE A 234 1.09 -17.05 5.75
C ILE A 234 1.39 -16.25 4.47
N GLY A 235 1.90 -16.93 3.45
CA GLY A 235 2.04 -16.39 2.09
C GLY A 235 1.03 -17.06 1.17
N SER A 236 0.26 -16.26 0.47
CA SER A 236 -0.77 -16.74 -0.47
C SER A 236 -0.19 -17.47 -1.69
N THR A 237 -1.05 -18.09 -2.48
CA THR A 237 -0.78 -18.37 -3.90
C THR A 237 -0.34 -17.09 -4.62
N VAL A 238 0.62 -17.21 -5.55
CA VAL A 238 1.09 -16.08 -6.35
C VAL A 238 0.09 -15.80 -7.47
N GLY A 239 -0.34 -14.55 -7.60
CA GLY A 239 -1.18 -14.08 -8.68
C GLY A 239 -0.40 -13.30 -9.73
N GLN A 240 -0.98 -13.13 -10.91
CA GLN A 240 -0.45 -12.30 -12.00
C GLN A 240 -1.48 -11.25 -12.38
N ILE A 241 -1.03 -10.03 -12.61
CA ILE A 241 -1.82 -8.97 -13.23
C ILE A 241 -1.44 -8.91 -14.71
N LYS A 242 -2.46 -8.92 -15.57
CA LYS A 242 -2.31 -8.63 -16.99
C LYS A 242 -3.09 -7.40 -17.35
N TYR A 243 -2.44 -6.53 -18.07
CA TYR A 243 -3.05 -5.34 -18.66
C TYR A 243 -3.37 -5.60 -20.14
N LYS A 244 -4.50 -5.11 -20.61
CA LYS A 244 -4.89 -5.21 -22.03
C LYS A 244 -4.16 -4.20 -22.93
N SER A 245 -3.56 -3.16 -22.33
CA SER A 245 -2.78 -2.14 -23.01
C SER A 245 -1.31 -2.19 -22.58
N ASP A 246 -0.40 -1.84 -23.50
CA ASP A 246 1.05 -1.77 -23.22
C ASP A 246 1.44 -0.59 -22.31
N PHE A 247 0.51 0.25 -21.90
CA PHE A 247 0.75 1.43 -21.09
C PHE A 247 -0.03 1.36 -19.77
N TYR A 248 0.71 1.37 -18.69
CA TYR A 248 0.20 1.30 -17.33
C TYR A 248 0.23 2.69 -16.70
N ASP A 249 -0.93 3.33 -16.62
CA ASP A 249 -1.13 4.58 -15.90
C ASP A 249 -2.14 4.41 -14.74
N TYR A 250 -2.36 5.51 -14.01
CA TYR A 250 -3.29 5.54 -12.87
C TYR A 250 -4.72 5.13 -13.26
N ASP A 251 -5.19 5.56 -14.43
CA ASP A 251 -6.57 5.30 -14.87
C ASP A 251 -6.78 3.83 -15.24
N THR A 252 -5.77 3.19 -15.84
CA THR A 252 -5.77 1.75 -16.17
C THR A 252 -5.82 0.88 -14.92
N LYS A 253 -5.16 1.29 -13.82
CA LYS A 253 -5.09 0.53 -12.56
C LYS A 253 -6.45 0.38 -11.87
N TYR A 254 -7.30 1.38 -11.97
CA TYR A 254 -8.61 1.40 -11.30
C TYR A 254 -9.80 1.14 -12.24
N ASN A 255 -9.57 1.02 -13.55
CA ASN A 255 -10.59 0.64 -14.53
C ASN A 255 -10.64 -0.90 -14.66
N SER A 256 -11.58 -1.52 -13.97
CA SER A 256 -11.72 -2.99 -13.88
C SER A 256 -11.91 -3.71 -15.25
N SER A 257 -12.24 -3.00 -16.32
CA SER A 257 -12.40 -3.57 -17.66
C SER A 257 -11.08 -3.85 -18.40
N GLU A 258 -9.96 -3.28 -17.95
CA GLU A 258 -8.65 -3.38 -18.60
C GLU A 258 -7.66 -4.27 -17.87
N VAL A 259 -8.04 -4.79 -16.69
CA VAL A 259 -7.18 -5.63 -15.85
C VAL A 259 -7.73 -7.06 -15.78
N GLU A 260 -6.91 -8.04 -16.12
CA GLU A 260 -7.16 -9.47 -15.93
C GLU A 260 -6.32 -10.00 -14.76
N TYR A 261 -6.98 -10.59 -13.76
CA TYR A 261 -6.31 -11.29 -12.65
C TYR A 261 -6.20 -12.78 -12.99
N VAL A 262 -4.98 -13.30 -12.98
CA VAL A 262 -4.70 -14.73 -13.21
C VAL A 262 -4.22 -15.35 -11.89
N ILE A 263 -5.06 -16.15 -11.26
CA ILE A 263 -4.77 -16.82 -9.99
C ILE A 263 -5.04 -18.33 -10.19
N PRO A 264 -4.04 -19.21 -10.04
CA PRO A 264 -2.62 -18.94 -9.81
C PRO A 264 -1.92 -18.31 -11.03
N ALA A 265 -0.84 -17.57 -10.78
CA ALA A 265 0.01 -17.05 -11.84
C ALA A 265 0.63 -18.22 -12.65
N LYS A 266 0.79 -18.02 -13.97
CA LYS A 266 1.42 -19.04 -14.84
C LYS A 266 2.95 -18.97 -14.69
N LEU A 267 3.48 -19.52 -13.62
CA LEU A 267 4.90 -19.58 -13.29
C LEU A 267 5.42 -21.01 -13.28
N THR A 268 6.75 -21.15 -13.37
CA THR A 268 7.41 -22.41 -13.04
C THR A 268 7.39 -22.63 -11.52
N ALA A 269 7.42 -23.87 -11.06
CA ALA A 269 7.49 -24.18 -9.63
C ALA A 269 8.71 -23.52 -8.95
N GLU A 270 9.84 -23.39 -9.67
CA GLU A 270 11.02 -22.74 -9.16
C GLU A 270 10.84 -21.24 -9.01
N SER A 271 10.23 -20.55 -10.00
CA SER A 271 9.95 -19.10 -9.91
C SER A 271 8.98 -18.80 -8.77
N GLU A 272 7.92 -19.61 -8.61
CA GLU A 272 7.00 -19.45 -7.49
C GLU A 272 7.70 -19.64 -6.13
N ARG A 273 8.55 -20.67 -6.02
CA ARG A 273 9.37 -20.89 -4.83
C ARG A 273 10.28 -19.70 -4.51
N LEU A 274 10.87 -19.08 -5.54
CA LEU A 274 11.71 -17.90 -5.37
C LEU A 274 10.90 -16.68 -4.92
N VAL A 275 9.73 -16.41 -5.51
CA VAL A 275 8.82 -15.33 -5.07
C VAL A 275 8.50 -15.49 -3.58
N ARG A 276 8.05 -16.68 -3.15
CA ARG A 276 7.75 -16.97 -1.75
C ARG A 276 8.97 -16.79 -0.82
N LYS A 277 10.13 -17.27 -1.25
CA LYS A 277 11.39 -17.14 -0.51
C LYS A 277 11.79 -15.67 -0.33
N TYR A 278 11.72 -14.88 -1.39
CA TYR A 278 12.10 -13.46 -1.36
C TYR A 278 11.09 -12.65 -0.56
N ALA A 279 9.81 -12.91 -0.72
CA ALA A 279 8.76 -12.27 0.04
C ALA A 279 8.93 -12.51 1.56
N LYS A 280 9.21 -13.76 1.98
CA LYS A 280 9.50 -14.08 3.39
C LYS A 280 10.75 -13.36 3.92
N LYS A 281 11.82 -13.27 3.13
CA LYS A 281 13.03 -12.52 3.52
C LYS A 281 12.71 -11.04 3.74
N LEU A 282 12.00 -10.43 2.79
CA LEU A 282 11.65 -9.01 2.85
C LEU A 282 10.66 -8.70 3.97
N TRP A 283 9.73 -9.62 4.29
CA TRP A 283 8.86 -9.47 5.45
C TRP A 283 9.65 -9.21 6.73
N HIS A 284 10.69 -9.99 6.98
CA HIS A 284 11.52 -9.82 8.17
C HIS A 284 12.46 -8.61 8.06
N ALA A 285 13.09 -8.40 6.90
CA ALA A 285 14.06 -7.33 6.72
C ALA A 285 13.44 -5.92 6.76
N LEU A 286 12.19 -5.79 6.36
CA LEU A 286 11.41 -4.55 6.39
C LEU A 286 10.58 -4.40 7.68
N GLU A 287 10.68 -5.35 8.62
CA GLU A 287 9.91 -5.37 9.87
C GLU A 287 8.38 -5.29 9.66
N ILE A 288 7.90 -5.93 8.58
CA ILE A 288 6.47 -5.97 8.25
C ILE A 288 5.70 -6.66 9.36
N LYS A 289 4.52 -6.14 9.68
CA LYS A 289 3.57 -6.71 10.64
C LYS A 289 2.20 -6.83 10.00
N ASP A 290 1.43 -7.75 10.52
CA ASP A 290 0.03 -8.05 10.20
C ASP A 290 -0.21 -8.40 8.73
N LEU A 291 0.08 -7.52 7.79
CA LEU A 291 -0.16 -7.75 6.36
C LEU A 291 0.74 -6.93 5.45
N CYS A 292 0.96 -7.43 4.23
CA CYS A 292 1.42 -6.64 3.09
C CYS A 292 1.14 -7.38 1.78
N ARG A 293 1.23 -6.68 0.66
CA ARG A 293 1.37 -7.28 -0.67
C ARG A 293 2.77 -6.94 -1.20
N MET A 294 3.44 -7.93 -1.75
CA MET A 294 4.72 -7.73 -2.41
C MET A 294 4.60 -8.05 -3.90
N ASP A 295 5.16 -7.16 -4.70
CA ASP A 295 5.03 -7.19 -6.15
C ASP A 295 6.40 -7.52 -6.77
N PHE A 296 6.40 -8.45 -7.72
CA PHE A 296 7.60 -8.95 -8.39
C PHE A 296 7.39 -9.01 -9.90
N PHE A 297 8.48 -8.83 -10.65
CA PHE A 297 8.52 -9.22 -12.05
C PHE A 297 9.13 -10.62 -12.18
N VAL A 298 8.53 -11.45 -13.03
CA VAL A 298 9.07 -12.77 -13.38
C VAL A 298 9.21 -12.84 -14.89
N ASN A 299 10.45 -12.89 -15.38
CA ASN A 299 10.72 -12.98 -16.80
C ASN A 299 10.55 -14.40 -17.37
N ASP A 300 10.65 -14.56 -18.68
CA ASP A 300 10.47 -15.86 -19.34
C ASP A 300 11.59 -16.87 -19.02
N ASN A 301 12.75 -16.41 -18.55
CA ASN A 301 13.85 -17.27 -18.07
C ASN A 301 13.60 -17.74 -16.63
N GLY A 302 12.53 -17.30 -15.98
CA GLY A 302 12.19 -17.67 -14.61
C GLY A 302 12.89 -16.82 -13.54
N GLU A 303 13.61 -15.77 -13.92
CA GLU A 303 14.25 -14.85 -12.98
C GLU A 303 13.18 -13.99 -12.28
N VAL A 304 13.34 -13.84 -10.97
CA VAL A 304 12.41 -13.10 -10.11
C VAL A 304 13.09 -11.82 -9.63
N VAL A 305 12.48 -10.69 -9.92
CA VAL A 305 12.97 -9.35 -9.57
C VAL A 305 11.93 -8.65 -8.69
N PHE A 306 12.31 -8.21 -7.50
CA PHE A 306 11.43 -7.47 -6.60
C PHE A 306 11.16 -6.06 -7.14
N ASN A 307 9.91 -5.66 -7.12
CA ASN A 307 9.46 -4.33 -7.53
C ASN A 307 9.18 -3.43 -6.33
N GLU A 308 8.12 -3.72 -5.56
CA GLU A 308 7.69 -2.91 -4.43
C GLU A 308 6.93 -3.71 -3.37
N VAL A 309 6.69 -3.09 -2.23
CA VAL A 309 5.85 -3.60 -1.14
C VAL A 309 4.77 -2.57 -0.81
N ASN A 310 3.54 -3.06 -0.61
CA ASN A 310 2.38 -2.28 -0.20
C ASN A 310 2.00 -2.70 1.22
N THR A 311 2.18 -1.80 2.19
CA THR A 311 2.02 -2.09 3.62
C THR A 311 0.57 -2.15 4.07
N PHE A 312 -0.34 -1.53 3.33
CA PHE A 312 -1.77 -1.71 3.45
C PHE A 312 -2.41 -1.72 2.05
N PRO A 313 -2.35 -2.86 1.33
CA PRO A 313 -2.83 -2.95 -0.05
C PRO A 313 -4.34 -2.72 -0.15
N GLY A 314 -4.85 -2.45 -1.36
CA GLY A 314 -6.28 -2.33 -1.62
C GLY A 314 -7.08 -3.47 -0.98
N PHE A 315 -8.14 -3.13 -0.25
CA PHE A 315 -8.85 -4.04 0.65
C PHE A 315 -10.36 -4.12 0.32
N THR A 316 -10.66 -4.22 -0.97
CA THR A 316 -12.03 -4.52 -1.46
C THR A 316 -12.10 -5.98 -1.90
N GLY A 317 -13.30 -6.55 -1.98
CA GLY A 317 -13.48 -7.93 -2.47
C GLY A 317 -12.98 -8.19 -3.90
N ILE A 318 -12.67 -7.13 -4.67
CA ILE A 318 -12.08 -7.21 -6.01
C ILE A 318 -10.58 -6.94 -6.03
N SER A 319 -9.99 -6.49 -4.93
CA SER A 319 -8.54 -6.22 -4.82
C SER A 319 -7.74 -7.50 -4.80
N MET A 320 -6.53 -7.48 -5.36
CA MET A 320 -5.69 -8.68 -5.49
C MET A 320 -5.32 -9.29 -4.12
N PHE A 321 -4.97 -8.48 -3.12
CA PHE A 321 -4.59 -8.99 -1.80
C PHE A 321 -5.63 -9.94 -1.18
N PRO A 322 -6.89 -9.54 -0.97
CA PRO A 322 -7.88 -10.47 -0.45
C PRO A 322 -8.22 -11.59 -1.43
N LYS A 323 -8.24 -11.33 -2.75
CA LYS A 323 -8.50 -12.39 -3.75
C LYS A 323 -7.50 -13.54 -3.67
N LEU A 324 -6.22 -13.26 -3.46
CA LEU A 324 -5.18 -14.28 -3.32
C LEU A 324 -5.43 -15.17 -2.10
N LEU A 325 -5.75 -14.57 -0.95
CA LEU A 325 -6.05 -15.30 0.27
C LEU A 325 -7.38 -16.06 0.18
N MET A 326 -8.38 -15.46 -0.47
CA MET A 326 -9.68 -16.13 -0.72
C MET A 326 -9.54 -17.33 -1.66
N TYR A 327 -8.65 -17.26 -2.65
CA TYR A 327 -8.31 -18.39 -3.50
C TYR A 327 -7.73 -19.57 -2.69
N ASP A 328 -6.95 -19.26 -1.65
CA ASP A 328 -6.39 -20.25 -0.72
C ASP A 328 -7.39 -20.73 0.35
N GLY A 329 -8.67 -20.33 0.27
CA GLY A 329 -9.77 -20.82 1.11
C GLY A 329 -10.08 -20.00 2.35
N HIS A 330 -9.45 -18.82 2.51
CA HIS A 330 -9.79 -17.89 3.60
C HIS A 330 -10.99 -17.04 3.21
N SER A 331 -12.00 -16.89 4.07
CA SER A 331 -13.06 -15.90 3.83
C SER A 331 -12.56 -14.47 4.06
N PHE A 332 -13.23 -13.49 3.46
CA PHE A 332 -12.90 -12.08 3.70
C PHE A 332 -13.04 -11.70 5.19
N LYS A 333 -14.03 -12.29 5.87
CA LYS A 333 -14.20 -12.17 7.32
C LYS A 333 -13.00 -12.75 8.10
N ASP A 334 -12.46 -13.90 7.68
CA ASP A 334 -11.27 -14.48 8.31
C ASP A 334 -10.05 -13.58 8.15
N ILE A 335 -9.85 -13.01 6.95
CA ILE A 335 -8.76 -12.08 6.67
C ILE A 335 -8.83 -10.87 7.61
N ILE A 336 -10.02 -10.27 7.79
CA ILE A 336 -10.23 -9.17 8.74
C ILE A 336 -9.90 -9.62 10.16
N ASN A 337 -10.35 -10.80 10.58
CA ASN A 337 -10.06 -11.33 11.91
C ASN A 337 -8.56 -11.55 12.15
N TYR A 338 -7.80 -12.05 11.15
CA TYR A 338 -6.35 -12.23 11.26
C TYR A 338 -5.64 -10.88 11.46
N ILE A 339 -6.04 -9.85 10.71
CA ILE A 339 -5.47 -8.49 10.82
C ILE A 339 -5.82 -7.86 12.18
N LEU A 340 -7.02 -8.11 12.65
CA LEU A 340 -7.45 -7.59 13.95
C LEU A 340 -6.79 -8.30 15.12
N ASN A 341 -6.38 -9.54 14.97
CA ASN A 341 -5.66 -10.42 15.92
C ASN A 341 -5.51 -9.82 17.34
N ILE A 342 -6.60 -9.92 18.15
CA ILE A 342 -6.69 -9.38 19.52
C ILE A 342 -6.92 -10.55 20.47
#